data_c95d6883c4c033708a6853e3a05dbd39
#
_entry.id   c95d6883c4c033708a6853e3a05dbd39
#
_cell.length_a   1.000
_cell.length_b   1.000
_cell.length_c   1.000
_cell.angle_alpha   90.00
_cell.angle_beta   90.00
_cell.angle_gamma   90.00
#
_symmetry.space_group_name_H-M   'P 1'
#
loop_
_entity.id
_entity.type
_entity.pdbx_description
1 polymer ?
#
loop_
_entity_poly.entity_id
_entity_poly.type
_entity_poly.pdbx_seq_one_letter_code
_entity_poly.pdbx_strand_id
1 'polypeptide(L)'
;MTAKNALKVQVMMVGGRRCGKTSVLAAMKSNFEQRFAETDLTMSYTDLETLSILEEKNSEIEDYFLGSENRKFSPDSNPTAEMVTYSLSVGIKDRKDTMQVDFLDYPGEWLTDNEHKELLLETMKKSQVLMIAIDTPHM
;
A
#
# COMPACT_ATOMS: atom_id res chain seq x y z
N MET A 1 -29.61 -14.56 -7.42
CA MET A 1 -28.56 -13.88 -6.61
C MET A 1 -27.99 -12.74 -7.44
N THR A 2 -28.38 -11.55 -7.12
CA THR A 2 -27.71 -10.39 -7.67
C THR A 2 -26.30 -10.33 -7.07
N ALA A 3 -25.30 -10.51 -7.92
CA ALA A 3 -23.93 -10.21 -7.51
C ALA A 3 -23.93 -8.77 -7.02
N LYS A 4 -23.62 -8.58 -5.75
CA LYS A 4 -23.40 -7.24 -5.21
C LYS A 4 -22.25 -6.65 -6.01
N ASN A 5 -22.52 -5.58 -6.72
CA ASN A 5 -21.46 -4.78 -7.32
C ASN A 5 -20.67 -4.17 -6.18
N ALA A 6 -19.67 -4.92 -5.68
CA ALA A 6 -18.70 -4.37 -4.76
C ALA A 6 -17.98 -3.24 -5.48
N LEU A 7 -18.12 -2.03 -4.96
CA LEU A 7 -17.37 -0.90 -5.49
C LEU A 7 -15.87 -1.19 -5.32
N LYS A 8 -15.14 -1.07 -6.41
CA LYS A 8 -13.71 -1.30 -6.42
C LYS A 8 -12.98 0.00 -6.74
N VAL A 9 -12.05 0.37 -5.90
CA VAL A 9 -11.17 1.53 -6.09
C VAL A 9 -9.75 1.04 -6.24
N GLN A 10 -9.10 1.45 -7.31
CA GLN A 10 -7.70 1.13 -7.56
C GLN A 10 -6.86 2.38 -7.30
N VAL A 11 -5.88 2.25 -6.42
CA VAL A 11 -4.90 3.27 -6.07
C VAL A 11 -3.56 2.87 -6.65
N MET A 12 -3.02 3.66 -7.56
CA MET A 12 -1.69 3.43 -8.08
C MET A 12 -0.67 4.24 -7.27
N MET A 13 0.33 3.56 -6.73
CA MET A 13 1.41 4.19 -5.99
C MET A 13 2.55 4.54 -6.92
N VAL A 14 2.81 5.82 -7.08
CA VAL A 14 3.84 6.37 -7.98
C VAL A 14 5.00 6.91 -7.16
N GLY A 15 6.19 6.50 -7.48
CA GLY A 15 7.40 6.99 -6.81
C GLY A 15 8.64 6.23 -7.27
N GLY A 16 9.78 6.87 -7.18
CA GLY A 16 11.05 6.28 -7.54
C GLY A 16 11.47 5.16 -6.59
N ARG A 17 12.57 4.52 -6.92
CA ARG A 17 13.18 3.51 -6.07
C ARG A 17 13.53 4.11 -4.71
N ARG A 18 13.24 3.38 -3.64
CA ARG A 18 13.56 3.77 -2.24
C ARG A 18 12.90 5.07 -1.74
N CYS A 19 11.82 5.52 -2.38
CA CYS A 19 11.07 6.67 -1.87
C CYS A 19 10.10 6.32 -0.71
N GLY A 20 10.09 5.05 -0.28
CA GLY A 20 9.32 4.62 0.89
C GLY A 20 7.84 4.33 0.61
N LYS A 21 7.45 4.02 -0.62
CA LYS A 21 6.05 3.71 -0.97
C LYS A 21 5.43 2.64 -0.08
N THR A 22 6.09 1.49 0.05
CA THR A 22 5.59 0.38 0.88
C THR A 22 5.57 0.75 2.37
N SER A 23 6.56 1.51 2.83
CA SER A 23 6.62 2.00 4.21
C SER A 23 5.47 2.96 4.54
N VAL A 24 5.12 3.84 3.61
CA VAL A 24 3.96 4.73 3.75
C VAL A 24 2.67 3.91 3.85
N LEU A 25 2.50 2.89 3.03
CA LEU A 25 1.34 2.02 3.05
C LEU A 25 1.23 1.26 4.38
N ALA A 26 2.34 0.74 4.90
CA ALA A 26 2.38 0.06 6.19
C ALA A 26 2.01 1.01 7.35
N ALA A 27 2.51 2.24 7.34
CA ALA A 27 2.16 3.26 8.32
C ALA A 27 0.68 3.66 8.23
N MET A 28 0.14 3.77 7.03
CA MET A 28 -1.28 4.03 6.80
C MET A 28 -2.15 2.92 7.37
N LYS A 29 -1.76 1.66 7.20
CA LYS A 29 -2.46 0.51 7.77
C LYS A 29 -2.67 0.67 9.28
N SER A 30 -1.60 0.91 10.01
CA SER A 30 -1.66 1.06 11.46
C SER A 30 -2.58 2.20 11.90
N ASN A 31 -2.50 3.33 11.21
CA ASN A 31 -3.35 4.49 11.48
C ASN A 31 -4.82 4.21 11.13
N PHE A 32 -5.10 3.52 10.04
CA PHE A 32 -6.47 3.18 9.65
C PHE A 32 -7.12 2.24 10.65
N GLU A 33 -6.42 1.21 11.12
CA GLU A 33 -6.93 0.30 12.13
C GLU A 33 -7.33 1.05 13.41
N GLN A 34 -6.47 1.94 13.88
CA GLN A 34 -6.74 2.74 15.06
C GLN A 34 -7.93 3.69 14.86
N ARG A 35 -7.98 4.39 13.73
CA ARG A 35 -9.05 5.36 13.43
C ARG A 35 -10.39 4.68 13.17
N PHE A 36 -10.39 3.56 12.48
CA PHE A 36 -11.61 2.83 12.18
C PHE A 36 -12.23 2.23 13.45
N ALA A 37 -11.43 1.83 14.44
CA ALA A 37 -11.92 1.35 15.72
C ALA A 37 -12.78 2.39 16.48
N GLU A 38 -12.56 3.67 16.21
CA GLU A 38 -13.31 4.79 16.80
C GLU A 38 -14.56 5.18 16.00
N THR A 39 -14.82 4.52 14.88
CA THR A 39 -15.91 4.82 13.95
C THR A 39 -16.75 3.59 13.65
N ASP A 40 -17.80 3.76 12.86
CA ASP A 40 -18.61 2.66 12.32
C ASP A 40 -17.98 2.01 11.08
N LEU A 41 -16.77 2.40 10.70
CA LEU A 41 -16.07 1.80 9.58
C LEU A 41 -15.37 0.51 9.99
N THR A 42 -15.39 -0.45 9.08
CA THR A 42 -14.69 -1.73 9.24
C THR A 42 -13.68 -1.90 8.14
N MET A 43 -12.55 -2.50 8.47
CA MET A 43 -11.50 -2.82 7.51
C MET A 43 -11.07 -4.26 7.69
N SER A 44 -10.92 -4.95 6.58
CA SER A 44 -10.38 -6.30 6.55
C SER A 44 -9.43 -6.47 5.37
N TYR A 45 -8.59 -7.48 5.44
CA TYR A 45 -7.67 -7.83 4.36
C TYR A 45 -8.29 -8.94 3.53
N THR A 46 -8.19 -8.83 2.21
CA THR A 46 -8.73 -9.84 1.30
C THR A 46 -7.84 -11.07 1.22
N ASP A 47 -6.56 -10.94 1.59
CA ASP A 47 -5.60 -12.04 1.60
C ASP A 47 -4.59 -11.89 2.75
N LEU A 48 -4.07 -13.05 3.20
CA LEU A 48 -3.10 -13.11 4.29
C LEU A 48 -1.71 -12.61 3.86
N GLU A 49 -1.39 -12.68 2.59
CA GLU A 49 -0.12 -12.22 2.07
C GLU A 49 0.02 -10.70 2.21
N THR A 50 -1.01 -9.95 1.81
CA THR A 50 -1.09 -8.50 2.02
C THR A 50 -0.86 -8.15 3.49
N LEU A 51 -1.58 -8.82 4.39
CA LEU A 51 -1.46 -8.58 5.83
C LEU A 51 -0.05 -8.85 6.33
N SER A 52 0.53 -9.99 5.97
CA SER A 52 1.86 -10.39 6.41
C SER A 52 2.95 -9.41 5.99
N ILE A 53 2.92 -8.98 4.73
CA ILE A 53 3.92 -8.02 4.21
C ILE A 53 3.80 -6.67 4.92
N LEU A 54 2.59 -6.17 5.12
CA LEU A 54 2.36 -4.89 5.77
C LEU A 54 2.73 -4.92 7.26
N GLU A 55 2.48 -6.03 7.95
CA GLU A 55 2.88 -6.20 9.35
C GLU A 55 4.40 -6.27 9.51
N GLU A 56 5.08 -7.00 8.63
CA GLU A 56 6.54 -7.05 8.61
C GLU A 56 7.15 -5.67 8.42
N LYS A 57 6.67 -4.91 7.45
CA LYS A 57 7.13 -3.54 7.20
C LYS A 57 6.83 -2.58 8.35
N ASN A 58 5.68 -2.70 8.96
CA ASN A 58 5.34 -1.88 10.12
C ASN A 58 6.26 -2.19 11.31
N SER A 59 6.56 -3.47 11.55
CA SER A 59 7.49 -3.89 12.59
C SER A 59 8.90 -3.34 12.35
N GLU A 60 9.39 -3.38 11.12
CA GLU A 60 10.69 -2.79 10.75
C GLU A 60 10.74 -1.28 11.06
N ILE A 61 9.67 -0.56 10.78
CA ILE A 61 9.57 0.88 11.04
C ILE A 61 9.57 1.15 12.55
N GLU A 62 8.79 0.40 13.31
CA GLU A 62 8.74 0.54 14.77
C GLU A 62 10.09 0.25 15.41
N ASP A 63 10.76 -0.81 15.01
CA ASP A 63 12.09 -1.17 15.49
C ASP A 63 13.11 -0.07 15.20
N TYR A 64 13.02 0.56 14.05
CA TYR A 64 13.86 1.69 13.69
C TYR A 64 13.67 2.89 14.63
N PHE A 65 12.43 3.23 14.93
CA PHE A 65 12.11 4.38 15.80
C PHE A 65 12.37 4.10 17.28
N LEU A 66 12.17 2.87 17.75
CA LEU A 66 12.40 2.48 19.14
C LEU A 66 13.87 2.35 19.52
N GLY A 67 14.77 2.44 18.55
CA GLY A 67 16.18 2.47 18.82
C GLY A 67 16.79 1.15 19.27
N SER A 68 16.23 0.01 18.87
CA SER A 68 16.83 -1.28 19.20
C SER A 68 18.25 -1.39 18.64
N GLU A 69 19.17 -1.91 19.45
CA GLU A 69 20.60 -2.05 19.09
C GLU A 69 20.84 -2.96 17.88
N ASN A 70 19.85 -3.77 17.52
CA ASN A 70 19.86 -4.67 16.37
C ASN A 70 19.32 -4.03 15.08
N ARG A 71 19.43 -2.73 14.96
CA ARG A 71 18.96 -2.01 13.78
C ARG A 71 19.65 -2.48 12.51
N LYS A 72 19.00 -3.33 11.81
CA LYS A 72 19.25 -3.55 10.39
C LYS A 72 18.12 -2.94 9.57
N PHE A 73 17.80 -1.66 9.81
CA PHE A 73 17.15 -0.91 8.76
C PHE A 73 18.22 -0.71 7.68
N SER A 74 18.33 -1.69 6.85
CA SER A 74 19.04 -1.53 5.60
C SER A 74 18.08 -0.77 4.68
N PRO A 75 18.40 0.46 4.26
CA PRO A 75 17.67 1.10 3.18
C PRO A 75 17.72 0.27 1.89
N ASP A 76 18.54 -0.77 1.87
CA ASP A 76 18.66 -1.77 0.81
C ASP A 76 17.75 -2.99 1.03
N SER A 77 16.96 -3.02 2.12
CA SER A 77 16.07 -4.15 2.36
C SER A 77 15.00 -4.24 1.26
N ASN A 78 15.25 -5.15 0.36
CA ASN A 78 14.33 -5.69 -0.64
C ASN A 78 13.55 -4.63 -1.44
N PRO A 79 14.18 -4.02 -2.46
CA PRO A 79 13.41 -3.27 -3.44
C PRO A 79 12.33 -4.19 -4.01
N THR A 80 11.13 -3.66 -4.16
CA THR A 80 10.04 -4.35 -4.85
C THR A 80 10.54 -4.82 -6.22
N ALA A 81 10.64 -6.12 -6.42
CA ALA A 81 11.15 -6.70 -7.67
C ALA A 81 10.04 -6.89 -8.71
N GLU A 82 8.81 -7.01 -8.25
CA GLU A 82 7.63 -7.24 -9.06
C GLU A 82 6.49 -6.35 -8.58
N MET A 83 5.48 -6.12 -9.43
CA MET A 83 4.29 -5.40 -9.01
C MET A 83 3.52 -6.21 -7.97
N VAL A 84 3.22 -5.60 -6.84
CA VAL A 84 2.45 -6.19 -5.75
C VAL A 84 1.14 -5.43 -5.59
N THR A 85 0.06 -6.16 -5.39
CA THR A 85 -1.25 -5.59 -5.10
C THR A 85 -1.61 -5.85 -3.64
N TYR A 86 -1.88 -4.78 -2.90
CA TYR A 86 -2.37 -4.86 -1.53
C TYR A 86 -3.86 -4.57 -1.52
N SER A 87 -4.67 -5.56 -1.18
CA SER A 87 -6.12 -5.46 -1.27
C SER A 87 -6.77 -5.38 0.11
N LEU A 88 -7.53 -4.32 0.33
CA LEU A 88 -8.28 -4.07 1.54
C LEU A 88 -9.77 -4.04 1.23
N SER A 89 -10.59 -4.53 2.16
CA SER A 89 -12.04 -4.38 2.11
C SER A 89 -12.49 -3.41 3.19
N VAL A 90 -13.16 -2.36 2.80
CA VAL A 90 -13.70 -1.35 3.71
C VAL A 90 -15.22 -1.43 3.71
N GLY A 91 -15.82 -1.44 4.87
CA GLY A 91 -17.26 -1.52 5.04
C GLY A 91 -17.76 -0.61 6.14
N ILE A 92 -19.06 -0.67 6.38
CA ILE A 92 -19.72 0.00 7.49
C ILE A 92 -20.29 -1.09 8.39
N LYS A 93 -20.09 -0.93 9.70
CA LYS A 93 -20.62 -1.83 10.71
C LYS A 93 -22.12 -2.04 10.52
N ASP A 94 -22.56 -3.29 10.62
CA ASP A 94 -23.96 -3.70 10.44
C ASP A 94 -24.52 -3.52 9.02
N ARG A 95 -23.67 -3.18 8.03
CA ARG A 95 -24.03 -3.17 6.61
C ARG A 95 -23.28 -4.24 5.83
N LYS A 96 -23.92 -4.80 4.82
CA LYS A 96 -23.34 -5.85 3.98
C LYS A 96 -22.50 -5.31 2.82
N ASP A 97 -22.66 -4.03 2.50
CA ASP A 97 -21.95 -3.42 1.38
C ASP A 97 -20.52 -3.10 1.77
N THR A 98 -19.59 -3.51 0.95
CA THR A 98 -18.16 -3.25 1.12
C THR A 98 -17.58 -2.64 -0.11
N MET A 99 -16.51 -1.87 0.07
CA MET A 99 -15.69 -1.32 -1.00
C MET A 99 -14.34 -2.01 -0.95
N GLN A 100 -13.89 -2.55 -2.08
CA GLN A 100 -12.54 -3.07 -2.20
C GLN A 100 -11.60 -1.95 -2.64
N VAL A 101 -10.49 -1.80 -1.93
CA VAL A 101 -9.44 -0.84 -2.27
C VAL A 101 -8.17 -1.61 -2.57
N ASP A 102 -7.70 -1.51 -3.79
CA ASP A 102 -6.45 -2.14 -4.22
C ASP A 102 -5.37 -1.08 -4.36
N PHE A 103 -4.28 -1.25 -3.61
CA PHE A 103 -3.08 -0.45 -3.75
C PHE A 103 -2.08 -1.21 -4.64
N LEU A 104 -1.73 -0.61 -5.76
CA LEU A 104 -0.76 -1.19 -6.68
C LEU A 104 0.61 -0.56 -6.42
N ASP A 105 1.54 -1.38 -5.95
CA ASP A 105 2.93 -1.02 -5.73
C ASP A 105 3.80 -1.72 -6.78
N TYR A 106 4.54 -0.95 -7.53
CA TYR A 106 5.42 -1.46 -8.58
C TYR A 106 6.87 -1.03 -8.30
N PRO A 107 7.85 -1.74 -8.89
CA PRO A 107 9.24 -1.36 -8.76
C PRO A 107 9.49 0.06 -9.25
N GLY A 108 10.12 0.90 -8.41
CA GLY A 108 10.41 2.28 -8.78
C GLY A 108 11.26 2.43 -10.04
N GLU A 109 12.03 1.41 -10.36
CA GLU A 109 12.86 1.34 -11.56
C GLU A 109 12.04 1.35 -12.86
N TRP A 110 10.79 0.87 -12.82
CA TRP A 110 9.91 0.83 -13.97
C TRP A 110 9.54 2.24 -14.49
N LEU A 111 9.66 3.26 -13.65
CA LEU A 111 9.42 4.65 -14.07
C LEU A 111 10.40 5.13 -15.15
N THR A 112 11.61 4.60 -15.14
CA THR A 112 12.67 4.97 -16.09
C THR A 112 12.93 3.89 -17.15
N ASP A 113 12.19 2.79 -17.06
CA ASP A 113 12.32 1.66 -17.96
C ASP A 113 11.29 1.76 -19.10
N ASN A 114 11.79 1.80 -20.33
CA ASN A 114 10.95 1.88 -21.52
C ASN A 114 10.07 0.63 -21.74
N GLU A 115 10.52 -0.53 -21.25
CA GLU A 115 9.76 -1.78 -21.40
C GLU A 115 8.45 -1.78 -20.61
N HIS A 116 8.46 -1.13 -19.43
CA HIS A 116 7.32 -1.10 -18.53
C HIS A 116 6.46 0.16 -18.67
N LYS A 117 6.86 1.11 -19.48
CA LYS A 117 6.19 2.40 -19.60
C LYS A 117 4.72 2.28 -20.05
N GLU A 118 4.45 1.42 -21.01
CA GLU A 118 3.07 1.21 -21.48
C GLU A 118 2.18 0.58 -20.41
N LEU A 119 2.71 -0.41 -19.69
CA LEU A 119 2.00 -1.04 -18.58
C LEU A 119 1.67 -0.03 -17.47
N LEU A 120 2.62 0.82 -17.11
CA LEU A 120 2.41 1.87 -16.12
C LEU A 120 1.36 2.87 -16.56
N LEU A 121 1.38 3.30 -17.82
CA LEU A 121 0.39 4.23 -18.36
C LEU A 121 -1.01 3.62 -18.40
N GLU A 122 -1.14 2.36 -18.79
CA GLU A 122 -2.41 1.66 -18.77
C GLU A 122 -2.97 1.50 -17.35
N THR A 123 -2.10 1.15 -16.40
CA THR A 123 -2.46 1.04 -14.99
C THR A 123 -2.91 2.39 -14.44
N MET A 124 -2.22 3.46 -14.80
CA MET A 124 -2.57 4.82 -14.41
C MET A 124 -3.96 5.21 -14.93
N LYS A 125 -4.28 4.90 -16.17
CA LYS A 125 -5.58 5.19 -16.78
C LYS A 125 -6.73 4.44 -16.13
N LYS A 126 -6.47 3.24 -15.60
CA LYS A 126 -7.47 2.39 -14.93
C LYS A 126 -7.63 2.74 -13.45
N SER A 127 -6.71 3.51 -12.88
CA SER A 127 -6.71 3.84 -11.46
C SER A 127 -7.57 5.09 -11.20
N GLN A 128 -8.37 5.05 -10.14
CA GLN A 128 -9.18 6.16 -9.68
C GLN A 128 -8.38 7.16 -8.86
N VAL A 129 -7.30 6.68 -8.21
CA VAL A 129 -6.45 7.50 -7.34
C VAL A 129 -4.99 7.26 -7.69
N LEU A 130 -4.22 8.33 -7.74
CA LEU A 130 -2.76 8.28 -7.82
C LEU A 130 -2.19 8.78 -6.49
N MET A 131 -1.40 7.95 -5.83
CA MET A 131 -0.64 8.33 -4.65
C MET A 131 0.82 8.54 -5.05
N ILE A 132 1.30 9.77 -4.96
CA ILE A 132 2.64 10.12 -5.40
C ILE A 132 3.54 10.30 -4.19
N ALA A 133 4.57 9.45 -4.11
CA ALA A 133 5.61 9.57 -3.11
C ALA A 133 6.81 10.33 -3.70
N ILE A 134 7.16 11.43 -3.07
CA ILE A 134 8.27 12.27 -3.49
C ILE A 134 9.31 12.27 -2.40
N ASP A 135 10.51 11.83 -2.76
CA ASP A 135 11.65 11.95 -1.87
C ASP A 135 12.16 13.41 -1.94
N THR A 136 11.99 14.11 -0.83
CA THR A 136 12.50 15.48 -0.71
C THR A 136 13.90 15.40 -0.11
N PRO A 137 14.94 15.64 -0.90
CA PRO A 137 16.27 15.76 -0.34
C PRO A 137 16.30 16.87 0.72
N HIS A 138 17.04 16.67 1.76
CA HIS A 138 17.13 17.59 2.90
C HIS A 138 17.20 19.06 2.47
N MET A 139 16.16 19.77 2.80
CA MET A 139 16.23 21.23 2.73
C MET A 139 17.07 21.76 3.89
#